data_b4f61331da9f0ee20a9d0bf1bc8c637a
#
_entry.id   b4f61331da9f0ee20a9d0bf1bc8c637a
#
_cell.length_a   1.000
_cell.length_b   1.000
_cell.length_c   1.000
_cell.angle_alpha   90.00
_cell.angle_beta   90.00
_cell.angle_gamma   90.00
#
_symmetry.space_group_name_H-M   'P 1'
#
loop_
_entity.id
_entity.type
_entity.pdbx_description
1 polymer ?
#
loop_
_entity_poly.entity_id
_entity_poly.type
_entity_poly.pdbx_seq_one_letter_code
_entity_poly.pdbx_strand_id
1 'polypeptide(L)'
;MNTVFLLLILSIVACEKSPQQARRDLVKLDYSYSRNSMVEAIRKGDTESTRLFLVAGMEPGTVSAGYSMLEHAAASADQAIVAILLEAGADPGASGGVSTPLIEASSRGNTGIAQQLLTTGADVNGIDGTGRTPLMAAVEQGGVGLVEVLLKAGADPNIRSKLGSTALGQAEQAQRQQVVGMLTEAGAVRAVGIDLAALMEPASLIATAPAEYRVRFATTAGAIVVAVERRLAPRAADRFFNLVRHGFFDDQRYLRVVRGRLVQFGLHSAPEVASRWYEAPIPDDPRVASNVRGTLTFATSAGADSRTTQIFINLADNVDFDRQGFVPFARVVSGIEAAESINGEYGELPEQSRILAEGGEYLDRAFPALDRIIEARLLE
;
A
#
# COMPACT_ATOMS: atom_id res chain seq x y z
N MET A 1 15.18 56.83 -15.64
CA MET A 1 14.96 55.74 -16.58
C MET A 1 14.26 54.62 -15.83
N ASN A 2 12.95 54.77 -15.56
CA ASN A 2 12.12 53.72 -14.91
C ASN A 2 10.68 54.20 -14.94
N THR A 3 10.01 54.20 -16.12
CA THR A 3 8.59 54.60 -16.19
C THR A 3 7.91 54.04 -17.44
N VAL A 4 8.22 52.78 -17.84
CA VAL A 4 7.60 52.17 -19.04
C VAL A 4 7.07 50.73 -18.80
N PHE A 5 7.06 50.23 -17.55
CA PHE A 5 6.63 48.85 -17.24
C PHE A 5 5.29 48.74 -16.49
N LEU A 6 4.52 49.83 -16.40
CA LEU A 6 3.29 49.87 -15.64
C LEU A 6 2.05 50.20 -16.47
N LEU A 7 2.03 49.92 -17.76
CA LEU A 7 0.93 50.34 -18.67
C LEU A 7 0.47 49.25 -19.65
N LEU A 8 0.60 47.97 -19.31
CA LEU A 8 0.09 46.86 -20.15
C LEU A 8 -0.78 45.85 -19.42
N ILE A 9 -1.33 46.19 -18.24
CA ILE A 9 -2.28 45.37 -17.49
C ILE A 9 -3.71 45.94 -17.50
N LEU A 10 -3.99 46.90 -18.35
CA LEU A 10 -5.30 47.56 -18.39
C LEU A 10 -5.99 47.51 -19.76
N SER A 11 -6.15 46.30 -20.32
CA SER A 11 -7.09 46.17 -21.43
C SER A 11 -7.45 44.73 -21.76
N ILE A 12 -8.01 43.96 -20.80
CA ILE A 12 -9.01 42.92 -21.04
C ILE A 12 -9.94 42.93 -19.82
N VAL A 13 -10.71 43.98 -19.67
CA VAL A 13 -11.97 43.94 -18.95
C VAL A 13 -12.98 43.31 -19.90
N ALA A 14 -12.81 42.02 -20.21
CA ALA A 14 -13.91 41.21 -20.64
C ALA A 14 -14.88 41.20 -19.47
N CYS A 15 -16.13 41.61 -19.72
CA CYS A 15 -17.23 41.76 -18.78
C CYS A 15 -17.35 40.49 -17.92
N GLU A 16 -16.68 40.43 -16.75
CA GLU A 16 -16.79 39.30 -15.82
C GLU A 16 -18.24 39.23 -15.36
N LYS A 17 -18.93 38.14 -15.72
CA LYS A 17 -20.31 37.92 -15.32
C LYS A 17 -20.36 37.90 -13.76
N SER A 18 -21.33 38.60 -13.18
CA SER A 18 -21.57 38.51 -11.77
C SER A 18 -22.05 37.08 -11.40
N PRO A 19 -21.84 36.62 -10.17
CA PRO A 19 -22.35 35.32 -9.73
C PRO A 19 -23.86 35.16 -9.94
N GLN A 20 -24.63 36.20 -9.76
CA GLN A 20 -26.07 36.21 -10.00
C GLN A 20 -26.42 36.07 -11.50
N GLN A 21 -25.65 36.70 -12.35
CA GLN A 21 -25.84 36.57 -13.79
C GLN A 21 -25.47 35.14 -14.26
N ALA A 22 -24.38 34.58 -13.75
CA ALA A 22 -23.97 33.20 -14.04
C ALA A 22 -25.06 32.18 -13.63
N ARG A 23 -25.69 32.35 -12.47
CA ARG A 23 -26.81 31.50 -12.04
C ARG A 23 -28.02 31.59 -12.95
N ARG A 24 -28.36 32.79 -13.45
CA ARG A 24 -29.46 32.96 -14.43
C ARG A 24 -29.14 32.29 -15.75
N ASP A 25 -27.88 32.35 -16.18
CA ASP A 25 -27.45 31.73 -17.44
C ASP A 25 -27.44 30.21 -17.33
N LEU A 26 -27.07 29.64 -16.17
CA LEU A 26 -27.21 28.19 -15.89
C LEU A 26 -28.66 27.73 -16.02
N VAL A 27 -29.62 28.49 -15.50
CA VAL A 27 -31.06 28.16 -15.63
C VAL A 27 -31.51 28.16 -17.10
N LYS A 28 -31.00 29.06 -17.93
CA LYS A 28 -31.31 29.06 -19.38
C LYS A 28 -30.73 27.85 -20.11
N LEU A 29 -29.67 27.24 -19.54
CA LEU A 29 -29.03 26.02 -20.05
C LEU A 29 -29.59 24.76 -19.39
N ASP A 30 -30.74 24.85 -18.70
CA ASP A 30 -31.41 23.79 -18.00
C ASP A 30 -30.61 23.18 -16.81
N TYR A 31 -29.69 23.94 -16.22
CA TYR A 31 -28.97 23.54 -15.00
C TYR A 31 -29.47 24.29 -13.75
N SER A 32 -29.81 23.58 -12.72
CA SER A 32 -29.95 24.12 -11.36
C SER A 32 -28.57 24.38 -10.73
N TYR A 33 -28.43 25.40 -9.90
CA TYR A 33 -27.18 25.64 -9.17
C TYR A 33 -27.02 24.61 -8.04
N SER A 34 -26.49 23.44 -8.39
CA SER A 34 -26.25 22.32 -7.47
C SER A 34 -24.99 21.54 -7.84
N ARG A 35 -24.43 20.83 -6.87
CA ARG A 35 -23.26 19.95 -7.09
C ARG A 35 -23.53 18.89 -8.16
N ASN A 36 -24.70 18.28 -8.12
CA ASN A 36 -25.07 17.24 -9.07
C ASN A 36 -25.20 17.78 -10.50
N SER A 37 -25.72 19.00 -10.67
CA SER A 37 -25.80 19.65 -12.00
C SER A 37 -24.40 20.01 -12.52
N MET A 38 -23.46 20.40 -11.65
CA MET A 38 -22.07 20.61 -12.06
C MET A 38 -21.42 19.30 -12.50
N VAL A 39 -21.63 18.21 -11.77
CA VAL A 39 -21.16 16.86 -12.20
C VAL A 39 -21.77 16.47 -13.55
N GLU A 40 -23.04 16.78 -13.77
CA GLU A 40 -23.71 16.54 -15.06
C GLU A 40 -23.07 17.33 -16.19
N ALA A 41 -22.80 18.62 -15.99
CA ALA A 41 -22.11 19.48 -16.96
C ALA A 41 -20.71 18.93 -17.29
N ILE A 42 -19.94 18.54 -16.26
CA ILE A 42 -18.61 17.93 -16.40
C ILE A 42 -18.71 16.63 -17.25
N ARG A 43 -19.65 15.74 -16.93
CA ARG A 43 -19.82 14.47 -17.65
C ARG A 43 -20.28 14.63 -19.10
N LYS A 44 -20.98 15.73 -19.42
CA LYS A 44 -21.39 16.08 -20.77
C LYS A 44 -20.31 16.79 -21.58
N GLY A 45 -19.18 17.16 -20.97
CA GLY A 45 -18.15 17.96 -21.60
C GLY A 45 -18.55 19.43 -21.80
N ASP A 46 -19.54 19.92 -21.03
CA ASP A 46 -20.05 21.28 -21.13
C ASP A 46 -19.13 22.26 -20.40
N THR A 47 -18.13 22.74 -21.14
CA THR A 47 -17.12 23.67 -20.62
C THR A 47 -17.72 25.04 -20.27
N GLU A 48 -18.74 25.50 -21.00
CA GLU A 48 -19.40 26.78 -20.72
C GLU A 48 -20.15 26.71 -19.40
N SER A 49 -21.00 25.72 -19.21
CA SER A 49 -21.74 25.54 -17.96
C SER A 49 -20.78 25.28 -16.76
N THR A 50 -19.70 24.52 -16.98
CA THR A 50 -18.68 24.30 -15.92
C THR A 50 -18.06 25.63 -15.47
N ARG A 51 -17.67 26.51 -16.39
CA ARG A 51 -17.17 27.85 -16.04
C ARG A 51 -18.25 28.69 -15.33
N LEU A 52 -19.51 28.61 -15.79
CA LEU A 52 -20.61 29.33 -15.13
C LEU A 52 -20.84 28.88 -13.70
N PHE A 53 -20.71 27.57 -13.38
CA PHE A 53 -20.79 27.09 -12.01
C PHE A 53 -19.72 27.71 -11.11
N LEU A 54 -18.47 27.79 -11.60
CA LEU A 54 -17.36 28.41 -10.85
C LEU A 54 -17.58 29.92 -10.66
N VAL A 55 -17.97 30.64 -11.72
CA VAL A 55 -18.31 32.08 -11.65
C VAL A 55 -19.53 32.34 -10.74
N ALA A 56 -20.47 31.39 -10.67
CA ALA A 56 -21.63 31.44 -9.78
C ALA A 56 -21.28 31.23 -8.31
N GLY A 57 -20.00 30.91 -8.00
CA GLY A 57 -19.47 30.77 -6.67
C GLY A 57 -19.39 29.32 -6.18
N MET A 58 -19.41 28.32 -7.07
CA MET A 58 -19.13 26.93 -6.69
C MET A 58 -17.62 26.74 -6.55
N GLU A 59 -17.20 26.28 -5.39
CA GLU A 59 -15.80 26.06 -5.08
C GLU A 59 -15.21 24.93 -5.98
N PRO A 60 -14.03 25.11 -6.57
CA PRO A 60 -13.43 24.11 -7.45
C PRO A 60 -13.09 22.78 -6.71
N GLY A 61 -12.88 22.84 -5.38
CA GLY A 61 -12.69 21.66 -4.51
C GLY A 61 -13.98 20.96 -4.07
N THR A 62 -15.15 21.37 -4.61
CA THR A 62 -16.45 20.75 -4.25
C THR A 62 -16.43 19.23 -4.48
N VAL A 63 -17.01 18.48 -3.52
CA VAL A 63 -17.13 17.01 -3.56
C VAL A 63 -18.61 16.63 -3.77
N SER A 64 -18.85 15.65 -4.63
CA SER A 64 -20.16 15.03 -4.86
C SER A 64 -20.02 13.52 -4.97
N ALA A 65 -20.85 12.77 -4.21
CA ALA A 65 -20.83 11.30 -4.17
C ALA A 65 -19.46 10.68 -3.86
N GLY A 66 -18.66 11.32 -3.02
CA GLY A 66 -17.32 10.84 -2.63
C GLY A 66 -16.21 11.14 -3.64
N TYR A 67 -16.48 11.94 -4.69
CA TYR A 67 -15.49 12.36 -5.68
C TYR A 67 -15.42 13.89 -5.76
N SER A 68 -14.23 14.45 -5.90
CA SER A 68 -14.05 15.87 -6.22
C SER A 68 -14.50 16.19 -7.67
N MET A 69 -14.77 17.46 -7.97
CA MET A 69 -15.08 17.86 -9.35
C MET A 69 -13.93 17.53 -10.31
N LEU A 70 -12.69 17.59 -9.84
CA LEU A 70 -11.51 17.25 -10.63
C LEU A 70 -11.42 15.76 -10.92
N GLU A 71 -11.80 14.87 -9.94
CA GLU A 71 -11.91 13.43 -10.19
C GLU A 71 -13.00 13.12 -11.22
N HIS A 72 -14.16 13.77 -11.14
CA HIS A 72 -15.21 13.63 -12.16
C HIS A 72 -14.73 14.06 -13.55
N ALA A 73 -13.97 15.15 -13.65
CA ALA A 73 -13.41 15.63 -14.91
C ALA A 73 -12.35 14.69 -15.47
N ALA A 74 -11.45 14.17 -14.63
CA ALA A 74 -10.44 13.20 -15.01
C ALA A 74 -11.07 11.88 -15.49
N ALA A 75 -12.15 11.45 -14.86
CA ALA A 75 -12.92 10.25 -15.22
C ALA A 75 -13.72 10.44 -16.54
N SER A 76 -14.17 11.66 -16.88
CA SER A 76 -14.85 11.97 -18.13
C SER A 76 -13.91 12.12 -19.33
N ALA A 77 -12.59 12.15 -19.07
CA ALA A 77 -11.52 12.29 -20.07
C ALA A 77 -11.58 13.63 -20.85
N ASP A 78 -12.15 14.66 -20.26
CA ASP A 78 -12.22 15.99 -20.85
C ASP A 78 -11.08 16.88 -20.34
N GLN A 79 -10.04 17.01 -21.16
CA GLN A 79 -8.84 17.78 -20.82
C GLN A 79 -9.14 19.28 -20.64
N ALA A 80 -10.13 19.83 -21.37
CA ALA A 80 -10.49 21.25 -21.27
C ALA A 80 -11.17 21.54 -19.92
N ILE A 81 -12.04 20.66 -19.44
CA ILE A 81 -12.68 20.80 -18.12
C ILE A 81 -11.67 20.65 -17.00
N VAL A 82 -10.74 19.70 -17.12
CA VAL A 82 -9.62 19.56 -16.15
C VAL A 82 -8.83 20.87 -16.08
N ALA A 83 -8.49 21.48 -17.25
CA ALA A 83 -7.80 22.77 -17.27
C ALA A 83 -8.59 23.87 -16.55
N ILE A 84 -9.89 23.99 -16.85
CA ILE A 84 -10.79 24.97 -16.23
C ILE A 84 -10.80 24.85 -14.71
N LEU A 85 -10.90 23.63 -14.19
CA LEU A 85 -10.93 23.39 -12.75
C LEU A 85 -9.58 23.71 -12.08
N LEU A 86 -8.46 23.31 -12.70
CA LEU A 86 -7.11 23.62 -12.21
C LEU A 86 -6.82 25.12 -12.25
N GLU A 87 -7.19 25.83 -13.33
CA GLU A 87 -7.10 27.29 -13.45
C GLU A 87 -7.93 28.02 -12.37
N ALA A 88 -9.07 27.44 -11.98
CA ALA A 88 -9.91 27.95 -10.89
C ALA A 88 -9.36 27.64 -9.50
N GLY A 89 -8.23 26.94 -9.39
CA GLY A 89 -7.58 26.61 -8.11
C GLY A 89 -8.01 25.27 -7.48
N ALA A 90 -8.55 24.33 -8.29
CA ALA A 90 -8.73 22.96 -7.80
C ALA A 90 -7.38 22.36 -7.41
N ASP A 91 -7.31 21.72 -6.25
CA ASP A 91 -6.13 21.00 -5.82
C ASP A 91 -5.96 19.73 -6.67
N PRO A 92 -4.84 19.55 -7.41
CA PRO A 92 -4.61 18.37 -8.24
C PRO A 92 -4.49 17.07 -7.45
N GLY A 93 -4.20 17.15 -6.13
CA GLY A 93 -4.17 16.04 -5.20
C GLY A 93 -5.47 15.80 -4.44
N ALA A 94 -6.49 16.68 -4.63
CA ALA A 94 -7.74 16.59 -3.89
C ALA A 94 -8.49 15.28 -4.15
N SER A 95 -8.66 14.49 -3.11
CA SER A 95 -9.48 13.28 -3.11
C SER A 95 -10.83 13.54 -2.46
N GLY A 96 -11.89 13.02 -3.07
CA GLY A 96 -13.21 12.95 -2.44
C GLY A 96 -13.31 11.84 -1.39
N GLY A 97 -12.23 11.06 -1.18
CA GLY A 97 -12.14 9.95 -0.25
C GLY A 97 -12.19 8.56 -0.89
N VAL A 98 -12.47 8.47 -2.20
CA VAL A 98 -12.55 7.19 -2.93
C VAL A 98 -11.34 6.97 -3.81
N SER A 99 -10.90 7.99 -4.56
CA SER A 99 -9.82 7.91 -5.54
C SER A 99 -9.00 9.22 -5.55
N THR A 100 -8.13 9.39 -6.53
CA THR A 100 -7.47 10.66 -6.84
C THR A 100 -7.66 11.00 -8.31
N PRO A 101 -7.59 12.30 -8.71
CA PRO A 101 -7.72 12.69 -10.13
C PRO A 101 -6.72 11.96 -11.03
N LEU A 102 -5.48 11.73 -10.54
CA LEU A 102 -4.44 11.06 -11.32
C LEU A 102 -4.73 9.56 -11.47
N ILE A 103 -5.32 8.89 -10.47
CA ILE A 103 -5.77 7.49 -10.58
C ILE A 103 -6.93 7.39 -11.57
N GLU A 104 -7.90 8.31 -11.54
CA GLU A 104 -9.01 8.34 -12.50
C GLU A 104 -8.51 8.53 -13.96
N ALA A 105 -7.61 9.48 -14.18
CA ALA A 105 -6.98 9.66 -15.49
C ALA A 105 -6.22 8.41 -15.96
N SER A 106 -5.49 7.77 -15.02
CA SER A 106 -4.69 6.58 -15.31
C SER A 106 -5.56 5.37 -15.62
N SER A 107 -6.65 5.17 -14.89
CA SER A 107 -7.65 4.10 -15.13
C SER A 107 -8.34 4.23 -16.49
N ARG A 108 -8.40 5.44 -17.05
CA ARG A 108 -8.96 5.73 -18.38
C ARG A 108 -7.91 5.73 -19.48
N GLY A 109 -6.63 5.59 -19.14
CA GLY A 109 -5.52 5.66 -20.10
C GLY A 109 -5.30 7.08 -20.66
N ASN A 110 -5.78 8.11 -19.96
CA ASN A 110 -5.71 9.48 -20.46
C ASN A 110 -4.36 10.14 -20.13
N THR A 111 -3.38 9.88 -21.00
CA THR A 111 -2.01 10.39 -20.84
C THR A 111 -1.94 11.91 -20.78
N GLY A 112 -2.78 12.62 -21.57
CA GLY A 112 -2.79 14.08 -21.59
C GLY A 112 -3.25 14.70 -20.27
N ILE A 113 -4.33 14.17 -19.68
CA ILE A 113 -4.80 14.60 -18.36
C ILE A 113 -3.81 14.23 -17.26
N ALA A 114 -3.23 13.02 -17.30
CA ALA A 114 -2.22 12.61 -16.33
C ALA A 114 -1.01 13.56 -16.34
N GLN A 115 -0.49 13.92 -17.53
CA GLN A 115 0.59 14.90 -17.66
C GLN A 115 0.22 16.27 -17.10
N GLN A 116 -1.00 16.74 -17.36
CA GLN A 116 -1.50 18.01 -16.85
C GLN A 116 -1.57 18.01 -15.31
N LEU A 117 -2.12 16.95 -14.72
CA LEU A 117 -2.21 16.80 -13.27
C LEU A 117 -0.81 16.73 -12.62
N LEU A 118 0.12 15.98 -13.20
CA LEU A 118 1.50 15.89 -12.71
C LEU A 118 2.22 17.24 -12.76
N THR A 119 2.03 18.01 -13.86
CA THR A 119 2.64 19.33 -14.00
C THR A 119 2.10 20.35 -13.00
N THR A 120 0.87 20.17 -12.53
CA THR A 120 0.23 21.03 -11.53
C THR A 120 0.43 20.54 -10.09
N GLY A 121 1.18 19.45 -9.88
CA GLY A 121 1.61 19.01 -8.55
C GLY A 121 0.82 17.84 -7.97
N ALA A 122 0.09 17.05 -8.78
CA ALA A 122 -0.51 15.82 -8.32
C ALA A 122 0.56 14.85 -7.78
N ASP A 123 0.28 14.19 -6.67
CA ASP A 123 1.15 13.15 -6.12
C ASP A 123 1.13 11.92 -7.04
N VAL A 124 2.27 11.65 -7.68
CA VAL A 124 2.47 10.51 -8.58
C VAL A 124 2.30 9.15 -7.87
N ASN A 125 2.51 9.12 -6.54
CA ASN A 125 2.41 7.95 -5.67
C ASN A 125 1.14 7.95 -4.80
N GLY A 126 0.23 8.89 -4.99
CA GLY A 126 -1.05 8.95 -4.29
C GLY A 126 -1.83 7.63 -4.45
N ILE A 127 -2.51 7.19 -3.40
CA ILE A 127 -3.23 5.91 -3.38
C ILE A 127 -4.74 6.12 -3.21
N ASP A 128 -5.54 5.21 -3.77
CA ASP A 128 -6.98 5.12 -3.52
C ASP A 128 -7.30 4.32 -2.25
N GLY A 129 -8.61 4.18 -1.96
CA GLY A 129 -9.09 3.41 -0.82
C GLY A 129 -8.65 1.94 -0.79
N THR A 130 -8.16 1.39 -1.89
CA THR A 130 -7.63 0.01 -1.99
C THR A 130 -6.11 -0.06 -1.95
N GLY A 131 -5.42 1.08 -1.79
CA GLY A 131 -3.96 1.19 -1.88
C GLY A 131 -3.43 1.15 -3.31
N ARG A 132 -4.27 1.29 -4.33
CA ARG A 132 -3.89 1.28 -5.73
C ARG A 132 -3.28 2.63 -6.12
N THR A 133 -2.15 2.61 -6.82
CA THR A 133 -1.45 3.80 -7.31
C THR A 133 -1.87 4.15 -8.75
N PRO A 134 -1.57 5.37 -9.25
CA PRO A 134 -1.73 5.71 -10.66
C PRO A 134 -0.97 4.76 -11.60
N LEU A 135 0.23 4.31 -11.20
CA LEU A 135 1.03 3.37 -11.98
C LEU A 135 0.34 2.00 -12.11
N MET A 136 -0.24 1.47 -11.02
CA MET A 136 -1.03 0.24 -11.06
C MET A 136 -2.24 0.39 -11.97
N ALA A 137 -2.93 1.52 -11.89
CA ALA A 137 -4.08 1.83 -12.73
C ALA A 137 -3.72 1.89 -14.23
N ALA A 138 -2.58 2.51 -14.56
CA ALA A 138 -2.07 2.56 -15.93
C ALA A 138 -1.65 1.18 -16.45
N VAL A 139 -1.03 0.36 -15.59
CA VAL A 139 -0.68 -1.03 -15.92
C VAL A 139 -1.94 -1.85 -16.17
N GLU A 140 -2.94 -1.78 -15.33
CA GLU A 140 -4.21 -2.50 -15.48
C GLU A 140 -4.93 -2.13 -16.79
N GLN A 141 -4.93 -0.86 -17.15
CA GLN A 141 -5.52 -0.34 -18.38
C GLN A 141 -4.73 -0.79 -19.63
N GLY A 142 -3.41 -0.96 -19.53
CA GLY A 142 -2.53 -1.40 -20.64
C GLY A 142 -1.84 -0.28 -21.40
N GLY A 143 -1.88 0.92 -20.90
CA GLY A 143 -1.32 2.10 -21.55
C GLY A 143 0.21 2.21 -21.41
N VAL A 144 0.99 1.63 -22.31
CA VAL A 144 2.47 1.70 -22.28
C VAL A 144 2.99 3.13 -22.16
N GLY A 145 2.45 4.05 -22.98
CA GLY A 145 2.87 5.46 -22.95
C GLY A 145 2.57 6.17 -21.62
N LEU A 146 1.45 5.81 -20.97
CA LEU A 146 1.11 6.36 -19.65
C LEU A 146 2.00 5.79 -18.55
N VAL A 147 2.33 4.51 -18.59
CA VAL A 147 3.31 3.89 -17.69
C VAL A 147 4.66 4.62 -17.79
N GLU A 148 5.12 4.91 -19.01
CA GLU A 148 6.37 5.67 -19.22
C GLU A 148 6.31 7.07 -18.61
N VAL A 149 5.21 7.78 -18.80
CA VAL A 149 5.00 9.13 -18.23
C VAL A 149 5.05 9.09 -16.71
N LEU A 150 4.35 8.14 -16.08
CA LEU A 150 4.33 8.02 -14.62
C LEU A 150 5.70 7.66 -14.05
N LEU A 151 6.43 6.72 -14.67
CA LEU A 151 7.77 6.35 -14.25
C LEU A 151 8.75 7.53 -14.39
N LYS A 152 8.69 8.30 -15.48
CA LYS A 152 9.49 9.52 -15.65
C LYS A 152 9.14 10.61 -14.63
N ALA A 153 7.91 10.65 -14.15
CA ALA A 153 7.48 11.55 -13.09
C ALA A 153 7.88 11.08 -11.68
N GLY A 154 8.57 9.93 -11.54
CA GLY A 154 9.04 9.40 -10.26
C GLY A 154 8.05 8.46 -9.56
N ALA A 155 7.15 7.82 -10.31
CA ALA A 155 6.32 6.78 -9.72
C ALA A 155 7.16 5.64 -9.14
N ASP A 156 6.95 5.31 -7.87
CA ASP A 156 7.58 4.16 -7.23
C ASP A 156 6.90 2.86 -7.68
N PRO A 157 7.60 1.99 -8.44
CA PRO A 157 7.02 0.76 -8.96
C PRO A 157 6.84 -0.32 -7.89
N ASN A 158 7.36 -0.09 -6.66
CA ASN A 158 7.36 -1.06 -5.58
C ASN A 158 6.25 -0.85 -4.55
N ILE A 159 5.44 0.20 -4.68
CA ILE A 159 4.26 0.38 -3.83
C ILE A 159 3.32 -0.82 -4.00
N ARG A 160 2.78 -1.30 -2.88
CA ARG A 160 1.84 -2.41 -2.85
C ARG A 160 0.43 -1.92 -2.54
N SER A 161 -0.54 -2.47 -3.23
CA SER A 161 -1.96 -2.30 -2.86
C SER A 161 -2.26 -3.01 -1.53
N LYS A 162 -3.43 -2.77 -0.95
CA LYS A 162 -3.90 -3.49 0.26
C LYS A 162 -3.97 -5.01 0.06
N LEU A 163 -4.09 -5.48 -1.18
CA LEU A 163 -4.06 -6.90 -1.54
C LEU A 163 -2.63 -7.42 -1.85
N GLY A 164 -1.59 -6.61 -1.57
CA GLY A 164 -0.19 -6.98 -1.83
C GLY A 164 0.23 -6.93 -3.30
N SER A 165 -0.66 -6.51 -4.22
CA SER A 165 -0.36 -6.41 -5.65
C SER A 165 0.58 -5.25 -5.94
N THR A 166 1.54 -5.43 -6.86
CA THR A 166 2.42 -4.39 -7.38
C THR A 166 2.16 -4.16 -8.87
N ALA A 167 2.62 -3.02 -9.40
CA ALA A 167 2.55 -2.73 -10.83
C ALA A 167 3.23 -3.84 -11.66
N LEU A 168 4.40 -4.34 -11.23
CA LEU A 168 5.11 -5.42 -11.90
C LEU A 168 4.33 -6.74 -11.87
N GLY A 169 3.78 -7.13 -10.71
CA GLY A 169 2.98 -8.35 -10.59
C GLY A 169 1.73 -8.34 -11.48
N GLN A 170 1.05 -7.19 -11.58
CA GLN A 170 -0.09 -7.01 -12.51
C GLN A 170 0.34 -7.11 -13.97
N ALA A 171 1.48 -6.52 -14.35
CA ALA A 171 2.00 -6.59 -15.72
C ALA A 171 2.37 -8.02 -16.11
N GLU A 172 2.98 -8.79 -15.20
CA GLU A 172 3.32 -10.21 -15.39
C GLU A 172 2.07 -11.08 -15.54
N GLN A 173 1.09 -10.92 -14.65
CA GLN A 173 -0.18 -11.63 -14.71
C GLN A 173 -0.93 -11.35 -16.01
N ALA A 174 -0.89 -10.11 -16.49
CA ALA A 174 -1.48 -9.70 -17.75
C ALA A 174 -0.59 -10.01 -18.98
N GLN A 175 0.57 -10.65 -18.80
CA GLN A 175 1.54 -11.00 -19.85
C GLN A 175 2.03 -9.81 -20.70
N ARG A 176 2.13 -8.62 -20.11
CA ARG A 176 2.52 -7.36 -20.78
C ARG A 176 4.03 -7.18 -20.77
N GLN A 177 4.75 -7.94 -21.60
CA GLN A 177 6.21 -8.01 -21.58
C GLN A 177 6.92 -6.66 -21.70
N GLN A 178 6.40 -5.74 -22.53
CA GLN A 178 6.98 -4.40 -22.67
C GLN A 178 6.89 -3.60 -21.36
N VAL A 179 5.74 -3.67 -20.68
CA VAL A 179 5.54 -3.00 -19.39
C VAL A 179 6.40 -3.65 -18.30
N VAL A 180 6.53 -4.98 -18.31
CA VAL A 180 7.45 -5.71 -17.41
C VAL A 180 8.88 -5.21 -17.57
N GLY A 181 9.37 -5.06 -18.83
CA GLY A 181 10.70 -4.50 -19.09
C GLY A 181 10.87 -3.09 -18.51
N MET A 182 9.94 -2.18 -18.80
CA MET A 182 9.98 -0.79 -18.31
C MET A 182 9.97 -0.70 -16.79
N LEU A 183 9.12 -1.50 -16.12
CA LEU A 183 9.05 -1.52 -14.66
C LEU A 183 10.34 -2.07 -14.05
N THR A 184 10.93 -3.12 -14.64
CA THR A 184 12.20 -3.71 -14.20
C THR A 184 13.36 -2.71 -14.35
N GLU A 185 13.43 -1.99 -15.48
CA GLU A 185 14.41 -0.92 -15.71
C GLU A 185 14.25 0.25 -14.73
N ALA A 186 13.02 0.53 -14.30
CA ALA A 186 12.71 1.52 -13.27
C ALA A 186 12.99 1.02 -11.83
N GLY A 187 13.57 -0.17 -11.66
CA GLY A 187 13.89 -0.72 -10.34
C GLY A 187 12.71 -1.43 -9.65
N ALA A 188 11.69 -1.84 -10.42
CA ALA A 188 10.66 -2.73 -9.87
C ALA A 188 11.31 -4.04 -9.41
N VAL A 189 11.18 -4.33 -8.14
CA VAL A 189 11.55 -5.63 -7.60
C VAL A 189 10.37 -6.58 -7.84
N ARG A 190 10.66 -7.73 -8.43
CA ARG A 190 9.67 -8.79 -8.52
C ARG A 190 9.18 -9.08 -7.11
N ALA A 191 8.00 -8.59 -6.76
CA ALA A 191 7.32 -9.14 -5.62
C ALA A 191 7.13 -10.62 -5.96
N VAL A 192 7.80 -11.49 -5.24
CA VAL A 192 7.27 -12.84 -5.04
C VAL A 192 5.97 -12.54 -4.32
N GLY A 193 4.86 -12.51 -5.05
CA GLY A 193 3.60 -11.98 -4.54
C GLY A 193 3.17 -12.76 -3.32
N ILE A 194 2.51 -12.08 -2.40
CA ILE A 194 1.69 -12.77 -1.41
C ILE A 194 0.74 -13.66 -2.21
N ASP A 195 0.97 -14.95 -2.17
CA ASP A 195 0.08 -15.92 -2.80
C ASP A 195 -1.16 -16.11 -1.91
N LEU A 196 -2.04 -15.10 -1.97
CA LEU A 196 -3.25 -15.10 -1.15
C LEU A 196 -4.10 -16.35 -1.39
N ALA A 197 -4.15 -16.86 -2.63
CA ALA A 197 -4.91 -18.06 -2.94
C ALA A 197 -4.35 -19.26 -2.17
N ALA A 198 -3.03 -19.47 -2.19
CA ALA A 198 -2.38 -20.52 -1.42
C ALA A 198 -2.49 -20.28 0.10
N LEU A 199 -2.33 -19.01 0.54
CA LEU A 199 -2.45 -18.66 1.96
C LEU A 199 -3.86 -18.82 2.54
N MET A 200 -4.89 -18.83 1.71
CA MET A 200 -6.26 -19.13 2.14
C MET A 200 -6.50 -20.63 2.38
N GLU A 201 -5.55 -21.49 2.00
CA GLU A 201 -5.65 -22.95 2.12
C GLU A 201 -4.45 -23.52 2.91
N PRO A 202 -4.34 -23.27 4.24
CA PRO A 202 -3.18 -23.71 5.06
C PRO A 202 -2.85 -25.20 4.94
N ALA A 203 -3.87 -26.05 4.75
CA ALA A 203 -3.72 -27.49 4.60
C ALA A 203 -3.02 -27.90 3.30
N SER A 204 -2.97 -27.04 2.29
CA SER A 204 -2.26 -27.31 1.03
C SER A 204 -0.76 -27.01 1.10
N LEU A 205 -0.30 -26.22 2.07
CA LEU A 205 1.07 -25.76 2.22
C LEU A 205 1.90 -26.72 3.09
N ILE A 206 2.19 -27.89 2.54
CA ILE A 206 2.82 -29.03 3.23
C ILE A 206 4.19 -29.40 2.67
N ALA A 207 4.83 -28.51 1.89
CA ALA A 207 6.15 -28.81 1.36
C ALA A 207 7.17 -28.99 2.48
N THR A 208 7.98 -30.04 2.36
CA THR A 208 9.11 -30.29 3.26
C THR A 208 10.23 -29.31 2.95
N ALA A 209 10.72 -28.63 3.97
CA ALA A 209 11.84 -27.70 3.83
C ALA A 209 13.16 -28.44 3.53
N PRO A 210 14.14 -27.78 2.90
CA PRO A 210 15.53 -28.27 2.85
C PRO A 210 16.08 -28.53 4.26
N ALA A 211 17.12 -29.36 4.35
CA ALA A 211 17.79 -29.64 5.62
C ALA A 211 18.32 -28.37 6.31
N GLU A 212 18.82 -27.46 5.47
CA GLU A 212 19.27 -26.12 5.86
C GLU A 212 18.84 -25.12 4.79
N TYR A 213 18.44 -23.93 5.23
CA TYR A 213 18.13 -22.80 4.32
C TYR A 213 18.26 -21.47 5.06
N ARG A 214 18.31 -20.41 4.29
CA ARG A 214 18.38 -19.05 4.85
C ARG A 214 17.21 -18.21 4.36
N VAL A 215 16.79 -17.29 5.24
CA VAL A 215 15.75 -16.30 4.91
C VAL A 215 16.28 -14.91 5.22
N ARG A 216 16.12 -14.00 4.26
CA ARG A 216 16.35 -12.57 4.46
C ARG A 216 15.03 -11.88 4.71
N PHE A 217 14.94 -11.18 5.82
CA PHE A 217 13.91 -10.19 6.09
C PHE A 217 14.46 -8.81 5.74
N ALA A 218 13.81 -8.11 4.81
CA ALA A 218 13.97 -6.68 4.64
C ALA A 218 12.97 -6.00 5.56
N THR A 219 13.44 -5.16 6.49
CA THR A 219 12.57 -4.49 7.46
C THR A 219 12.81 -2.99 7.44
N THR A 220 11.91 -2.21 8.03
CA THR A 220 12.10 -0.77 8.21
C THR A 220 13.25 -0.43 9.16
N ALA A 221 13.64 -1.36 10.04
CA ALA A 221 14.77 -1.22 10.95
C ALA A 221 16.10 -1.73 10.36
N GLY A 222 16.09 -2.31 9.15
CA GLY A 222 17.27 -2.89 8.50
C GLY A 222 17.06 -4.34 8.07
N ALA A 223 18.08 -4.95 7.47
CA ALA A 223 18.02 -6.34 7.02
C ALA A 223 18.40 -7.31 8.14
N ILE A 224 17.62 -8.39 8.26
CA ILE A 224 17.89 -9.51 9.19
C ILE A 224 17.98 -10.79 8.36
N VAL A 225 19.05 -11.55 8.53
CA VAL A 225 19.22 -12.86 7.89
C VAL A 225 19.19 -13.95 8.95
N VAL A 226 18.33 -14.95 8.72
CA VAL A 226 18.20 -16.10 9.60
C VAL A 226 18.64 -17.38 8.89
N ALA A 227 19.30 -18.27 9.59
CA ALA A 227 19.59 -19.63 9.18
C ALA A 227 18.65 -20.59 9.88
N VAL A 228 18.04 -21.47 9.12
CA VAL A 228 17.14 -22.52 9.58
C VAL A 228 17.81 -23.87 9.43
N GLU A 229 17.84 -24.65 10.51
CA GLU A 229 18.30 -26.04 10.51
C GLU A 229 17.10 -26.94 10.82
N ARG A 230 16.56 -27.61 9.78
CA ARG A 230 15.33 -28.40 9.90
C ARG A 230 15.40 -29.45 11.03
N ARG A 231 16.60 -30.01 11.32
CA ARG A 231 16.80 -31.01 12.39
C ARG A 231 16.50 -30.49 13.80
N LEU A 232 16.52 -29.15 14.02
CA LEU A 232 16.25 -28.56 15.35
C LEU A 232 14.78 -28.63 15.71
N ALA A 233 13.89 -28.39 14.73
CA ALA A 233 12.45 -28.43 14.89
C ALA A 233 11.80 -28.62 13.49
N PRO A 234 11.65 -29.87 13.03
CA PRO A 234 11.24 -30.17 11.65
C PRO A 234 9.90 -29.55 11.25
N ARG A 235 8.90 -29.62 12.13
CA ARG A 235 7.55 -29.10 11.86
C ARG A 235 7.54 -27.57 11.79
N ALA A 236 8.23 -26.92 12.70
CA ALA A 236 8.42 -25.48 12.72
C ALA A 236 9.17 -25.00 11.48
N ALA A 237 10.26 -25.69 11.08
CA ALA A 237 11.04 -25.36 9.89
C ALA A 237 10.21 -25.52 8.60
N ASP A 238 9.44 -26.61 8.46
CA ASP A 238 8.55 -26.85 7.32
C ASP A 238 7.44 -25.76 7.24
N ARG A 239 6.81 -25.43 8.38
CA ARG A 239 5.82 -24.37 8.47
C ARG A 239 6.40 -23.03 8.03
N PHE A 240 7.55 -22.63 8.57
CA PHE A 240 8.21 -21.38 8.27
C PHE A 240 8.62 -21.29 6.79
N PHE A 241 9.15 -22.37 6.21
CA PHE A 241 9.51 -22.47 4.80
C PHE A 241 8.31 -22.20 3.89
N ASN A 242 7.17 -22.86 4.16
CA ASN A 242 5.94 -22.67 3.39
C ASN A 242 5.41 -21.24 3.52
N LEU A 243 5.40 -20.66 4.72
CA LEU A 243 4.96 -19.28 4.93
C LEU A 243 5.83 -18.27 4.15
N VAL A 244 7.17 -18.42 4.19
CA VAL A 244 8.10 -17.55 3.45
C VAL A 244 7.91 -17.68 1.94
N ARG A 245 7.77 -18.90 1.41
CA ARG A 245 7.59 -19.14 -0.03
C ARG A 245 6.37 -18.46 -0.60
N HIS A 246 5.31 -18.33 0.17
CA HIS A 246 4.04 -17.74 -0.24
C HIS A 246 3.85 -16.29 0.23
N GLY A 247 4.93 -15.65 0.72
CA GLY A 247 4.92 -14.23 1.08
C GLY A 247 4.11 -13.89 2.33
N PHE A 248 3.85 -14.87 3.21
CA PHE A 248 3.03 -14.66 4.40
C PHE A 248 3.53 -13.53 5.30
N PHE A 249 4.86 -13.35 5.40
CA PHE A 249 5.47 -12.34 6.28
C PHE A 249 5.62 -10.96 5.63
N ASP A 250 5.24 -10.81 4.37
CA ASP A 250 5.35 -9.53 3.67
C ASP A 250 4.37 -8.51 4.26
N ASP A 251 4.84 -7.28 4.43
CA ASP A 251 4.11 -6.15 5.00
C ASP A 251 3.53 -6.39 6.41
N GLN A 252 4.16 -7.25 7.21
CA GLN A 252 3.74 -7.49 8.60
C GLN A 252 4.41 -6.54 9.59
N ARG A 253 3.65 -6.12 10.60
CA ARG A 253 4.15 -5.30 11.71
C ARG A 253 4.71 -6.18 12.82
N TYR A 254 5.73 -5.65 13.53
CA TYR A 254 6.17 -6.22 14.78
C TYR A 254 5.15 -5.86 15.87
N LEU A 255 4.31 -6.82 16.22
CA LEU A 255 3.11 -6.60 17.06
C LEU A 255 3.40 -6.58 18.56
N ARG A 256 4.58 -7.05 18.97
CA ARG A 256 5.02 -7.08 20.38
C ARG A 256 6.52 -6.91 20.45
N VAL A 257 6.96 -5.91 21.18
CA VAL A 257 8.40 -5.62 21.35
C VAL A 257 8.69 -5.44 22.84
N VAL A 258 9.36 -6.42 23.43
CA VAL A 258 9.85 -6.34 24.81
C VAL A 258 11.35 -6.08 24.75
N ARG A 259 11.75 -4.85 24.96
CA ARG A 259 13.16 -4.41 24.82
C ARG A 259 14.10 -5.29 25.62
N GLY A 260 15.19 -5.72 24.99
CA GLY A 260 16.20 -6.59 25.61
C GLY A 260 15.68 -8.01 25.92
N ARG A 261 14.50 -8.40 25.46
CA ARG A 261 13.95 -9.74 25.64
C ARG A 261 13.54 -10.39 24.32
N LEU A 262 12.57 -9.82 23.60
CA LEU A 262 12.09 -10.37 22.33
C LEU A 262 11.41 -9.35 21.45
N VAL A 263 11.35 -9.64 20.14
CA VAL A 263 10.45 -9.02 19.16
C VAL A 263 9.59 -10.08 18.50
N GLN A 264 8.28 -9.85 18.36
CA GLN A 264 7.30 -10.83 17.88
C GLN A 264 6.51 -10.29 16.69
N PHE A 265 6.30 -11.16 15.71
CA PHE A 265 5.53 -10.91 14.48
C PHE A 265 4.81 -12.20 14.07
N GLY A 266 4.08 -12.17 12.93
CA GLY A 266 3.47 -13.39 12.37
C GLY A 266 1.95 -13.44 12.45
N LEU A 267 1.28 -12.28 12.57
CA LEU A 267 -0.14 -12.12 12.26
C LEU A 267 -0.28 -11.38 10.94
N HIS A 268 -0.93 -12.02 9.96
CA HIS A 268 -1.09 -11.46 8.63
C HIS A 268 -1.97 -10.21 8.65
N SER A 269 -1.65 -9.21 7.80
CA SER A 269 -2.39 -7.94 7.73
C SER A 269 -3.81 -8.08 7.16
N ALA A 270 -4.09 -9.12 6.37
CA ALA A 270 -5.43 -9.47 5.92
C ALA A 270 -6.11 -10.37 6.96
N PRO A 271 -7.26 -9.94 7.56
CA PRO A 271 -7.95 -10.68 8.62
C PRO A 271 -8.37 -12.09 8.22
N GLU A 272 -8.82 -12.30 6.99
CA GLU A 272 -9.25 -13.60 6.49
C GLU A 272 -8.10 -14.61 6.44
N VAL A 273 -6.89 -14.18 6.05
CA VAL A 273 -5.68 -15.02 6.09
C VAL A 273 -5.28 -15.29 7.53
N ALA A 274 -5.22 -14.24 8.37
CA ALA A 274 -4.85 -14.36 9.77
C ALA A 274 -5.74 -15.35 10.51
N SER A 275 -7.07 -15.29 10.31
CA SER A 275 -8.04 -16.20 10.93
C SER A 275 -7.87 -17.65 10.47
N ARG A 276 -7.66 -17.90 9.17
CA ARG A 276 -7.41 -19.24 8.64
C ARG A 276 -6.18 -19.90 9.26
N TRP A 277 -5.09 -19.12 9.37
CA TRP A 277 -3.84 -19.63 9.94
C TRP A 277 -3.89 -19.74 11.47
N TYR A 278 -4.70 -18.94 12.16
CA TYR A 278 -4.93 -19.07 13.60
C TYR A 278 -5.58 -20.41 13.95
N GLU A 279 -6.42 -20.95 13.06
CA GLU A 279 -7.10 -22.24 13.20
C GLU A 279 -6.27 -23.42 12.65
N ALA A 280 -5.04 -23.20 12.19
CA ALA A 280 -4.18 -24.23 11.61
C ALA A 280 -2.90 -24.47 12.42
N PRO A 281 -2.99 -25.01 13.64
CA PRO A 281 -1.84 -25.28 14.48
C PRO A 281 -0.98 -26.43 13.92
N ILE A 282 0.27 -26.49 14.37
CA ILE A 282 1.17 -27.62 14.14
C ILE A 282 1.49 -28.32 15.46
N PRO A 283 1.74 -29.65 15.43
CA PRO A 283 2.20 -30.40 16.59
C PRO A 283 3.55 -29.85 17.10
N ASP A 284 3.79 -30.03 18.36
CA ASP A 284 5.03 -29.62 19.01
C ASP A 284 6.23 -30.46 18.54
N ASP A 285 7.33 -29.78 18.24
CA ASP A 285 8.62 -30.41 18.02
C ASP A 285 9.33 -30.70 19.37
N PRO A 286 10.11 -31.79 19.47
CA PRO A 286 10.98 -32.02 20.63
C PRO A 286 12.06 -30.93 20.69
N ARG A 287 12.33 -30.41 21.89
CA ARG A 287 13.34 -29.37 22.04
C ARG A 287 14.77 -29.96 21.96
N VAL A 288 15.53 -29.42 20.99
CA VAL A 288 16.94 -29.76 20.73
C VAL A 288 17.86 -28.57 21.03
N ALA A 289 17.36 -27.36 20.97
CA ALA A 289 18.12 -26.14 21.21
C ALA A 289 17.50 -25.30 22.34
N SER A 290 18.28 -24.38 22.91
CA SER A 290 17.85 -23.44 23.95
C SER A 290 17.50 -22.07 23.37
N ASN A 291 16.60 -21.34 24.03
CA ASN A 291 16.20 -19.99 23.70
C ASN A 291 17.27 -18.98 24.13
N VAL A 292 18.34 -18.90 23.35
CA VAL A 292 19.42 -17.92 23.53
C VAL A 292 19.29 -16.75 22.58
N ARG A 293 20.02 -15.66 22.84
CA ARG A 293 20.02 -14.48 21.97
C ARG A 293 20.23 -14.84 20.49
N GLY A 294 19.38 -14.29 19.65
CA GLY A 294 19.38 -14.50 18.20
C GLY A 294 18.57 -15.71 17.73
N THR A 295 18.06 -16.60 18.60
CA THR A 295 17.21 -17.71 18.16
C THR A 295 15.79 -17.25 17.81
N LEU A 296 15.17 -17.95 16.84
CA LEU A 296 13.77 -17.78 16.44
C LEU A 296 12.94 -18.95 16.94
N THR A 297 11.77 -18.64 17.47
CA THR A 297 10.87 -19.61 18.08
C THR A 297 9.43 -19.29 17.75
N PHE A 298 8.60 -20.30 17.46
CA PHE A 298 7.16 -20.10 17.34
C PHE A 298 6.54 -19.82 18.70
N ALA A 299 5.71 -18.76 18.76
CA ALA A 299 4.88 -18.52 19.94
C ALA A 299 3.78 -19.59 20.06
N THR A 300 3.42 -19.90 21.31
CA THR A 300 2.33 -20.82 21.64
C THR A 300 1.20 -20.06 22.33
N SER A 301 -0.02 -20.51 22.16
CA SER A 301 -1.12 -20.17 23.06
C SER A 301 -1.11 -21.13 24.27
N ALA A 302 -2.09 -21.03 25.15
CA ALA A 302 -2.13 -21.88 26.35
C ALA A 302 -2.45 -23.35 26.01
N GLY A 303 -1.44 -24.17 25.71
CA GLY A 303 -1.60 -25.60 25.47
C GLY A 303 -0.53 -26.20 24.57
N ALA A 304 -0.43 -27.54 24.58
CA ALA A 304 0.37 -28.27 23.61
C ALA A 304 -0.23 -28.17 22.21
N ASP A 305 0.62 -28.30 21.18
CA ASP A 305 0.23 -28.32 19.78
C ASP A 305 -0.56 -27.05 19.35
N SER A 306 -0.19 -25.87 19.88
CA SER A 306 -0.90 -24.60 19.65
C SER A 306 -0.11 -23.59 18.83
N ARG A 307 1.02 -23.98 18.26
CA ARG A 307 1.85 -23.13 17.39
C ARG A 307 1.18 -22.92 16.05
N THR A 308 1.04 -21.67 15.59
CA THR A 308 0.43 -21.37 14.29
C THR A 308 1.41 -20.67 13.36
N THR A 309 1.47 -19.33 13.41
CA THR A 309 2.31 -18.51 12.51
C THR A 309 3.14 -17.47 13.27
N GLN A 310 2.80 -17.17 14.52
CA GLN A 310 3.52 -16.15 15.28
C GLN A 310 4.91 -16.63 15.67
N ILE A 311 5.90 -15.79 15.45
CA ILE A 311 7.32 -16.07 15.70
C ILE A 311 7.89 -14.91 16.50
N PHE A 312 8.80 -15.22 17.41
CA PHE A 312 9.62 -14.20 18.06
C PHE A 312 11.11 -14.46 17.88
N ILE A 313 11.89 -13.38 17.87
CA ILE A 313 13.35 -13.40 17.92
C ILE A 313 13.76 -13.12 19.36
N ASN A 314 14.59 -13.97 19.94
CA ASN A 314 15.16 -13.75 21.26
C ASN A 314 16.25 -12.68 21.19
N LEU A 315 16.08 -11.57 21.92
CA LEU A 315 17.08 -10.50 22.02
C LEU A 315 18.04 -10.69 23.20
N ALA A 316 17.77 -11.68 24.05
CA ALA A 316 18.61 -12.09 25.18
C ALA A 316 18.58 -13.62 25.35
N ASP A 317 19.34 -14.14 26.28
CA ASP A 317 19.26 -15.53 26.67
C ASP A 317 18.03 -15.74 27.56
N ASN A 318 16.95 -16.22 26.95
CA ASN A 318 15.65 -16.47 27.58
C ASN A 318 15.48 -17.94 27.90
N VAL A 319 16.42 -18.53 28.66
CA VAL A 319 16.43 -19.98 29.01
C VAL A 319 15.22 -20.41 29.83
N ASP A 320 14.51 -19.48 30.45
CA ASP A 320 13.24 -19.74 31.14
C ASP A 320 12.15 -20.20 30.15
N PHE A 321 12.19 -19.78 28.86
CA PHE A 321 11.30 -20.24 27.81
C PHE A 321 11.45 -21.73 27.47
N ASP A 322 12.61 -22.30 27.73
CA ASP A 322 12.87 -23.74 27.55
C ASP A 322 11.93 -24.59 28.40
N ARG A 323 11.67 -24.16 29.65
CA ARG A 323 10.76 -24.85 30.57
C ARG A 323 9.29 -24.67 30.22
N GLN A 324 8.98 -23.62 29.41
CA GLN A 324 7.64 -23.32 28.94
C GLN A 324 7.31 -24.03 27.63
N GLY A 325 8.24 -24.83 27.09
CA GLY A 325 8.02 -25.62 25.87
C GLY A 325 8.29 -24.87 24.58
N PHE A 326 8.91 -23.68 24.63
CA PHE A 326 9.30 -22.94 23.39
C PHE A 326 10.53 -23.64 22.78
N VAL A 327 10.40 -23.95 21.46
CA VAL A 327 11.43 -24.73 20.74
C VAL A 327 12.00 -23.87 19.60
N PRO A 328 13.30 -23.48 19.71
CA PRO A 328 13.97 -22.76 18.63
C PRO A 328 14.13 -23.63 17.37
N PHE A 329 13.88 -23.02 16.18
CA PHE A 329 14.03 -23.69 14.88
C PHE A 329 15.04 -22.99 13.96
N ALA A 330 15.41 -21.75 14.28
CA ALA A 330 16.31 -20.93 13.47
C ALA A 330 17.12 -19.98 14.37
N ARG A 331 18.12 -19.34 13.75
CA ARG A 331 18.90 -18.29 14.40
C ARG A 331 19.25 -17.16 13.45
N VAL A 332 19.35 -15.94 13.97
CA VAL A 332 19.89 -14.79 13.26
C VAL A 332 21.38 -15.01 13.01
N VAL A 333 21.82 -14.91 11.77
CA VAL A 333 23.22 -15.00 11.34
C VAL A 333 23.79 -13.66 10.89
N SER A 334 22.94 -12.67 10.63
CA SER A 334 23.31 -11.29 10.33
C SER A 334 22.15 -10.34 10.65
N GLY A 335 22.44 -9.14 11.11
CA GLY A 335 21.43 -8.09 11.36
C GLY A 335 20.71 -8.22 12.70
N ILE A 336 21.36 -8.79 13.72
CA ILE A 336 20.75 -8.84 15.08
C ILE A 336 20.56 -7.43 15.65
N GLU A 337 21.43 -6.48 15.28
CA GLU A 337 21.33 -5.07 15.67
C GLU A 337 20.08 -4.42 15.07
N ALA A 338 19.68 -4.81 13.86
CA ALA A 338 18.43 -4.38 13.26
C ALA A 338 17.22 -4.92 14.07
N ALA A 339 17.26 -6.18 14.50
CA ALA A 339 16.21 -6.72 15.37
C ALA A 339 16.13 -6.01 16.73
N GLU A 340 17.26 -5.61 17.30
CA GLU A 340 17.35 -4.89 18.57
C GLU A 340 16.88 -3.42 18.44
N SER A 341 17.01 -2.82 17.24
CA SER A 341 16.60 -1.43 16.97
C SER A 341 15.10 -1.28 16.64
N ILE A 342 14.36 -2.38 16.46
CA ILE A 342 12.92 -2.34 16.20
C ILE A 342 12.20 -1.51 17.27
N ASN A 343 11.32 -0.62 16.80
CA ASN A 343 10.63 0.33 17.67
C ASN A 343 9.80 -0.37 18.76
N GLY A 344 10.21 -0.21 20.01
CA GLY A 344 9.53 -0.77 21.18
C GLY A 344 8.67 0.26 21.94
N GLU A 345 8.30 1.38 21.33
CA GLU A 345 7.50 2.42 21.99
C GLU A 345 6.15 1.89 22.46
N TYR A 346 5.52 1.03 21.67
CA TYR A 346 4.20 0.49 21.97
C TYR A 346 4.22 -0.81 22.79
N GLY A 347 5.39 -1.43 22.97
CA GLY A 347 5.57 -2.60 23.82
C GLY A 347 4.64 -3.76 23.46
N GLU A 348 3.66 -4.02 24.32
CA GLU A 348 2.66 -5.09 24.22
C GLU A 348 1.22 -4.54 24.03
N LEU A 349 1.08 -3.24 23.68
CA LEU A 349 -0.25 -2.59 23.52
C LEU A 349 -1.07 -3.11 22.34
N PRO A 350 -0.48 -3.54 21.18
CA PRO A 350 -1.29 -4.08 20.10
C PRO A 350 -2.09 -5.32 20.51
N GLU A 351 -3.41 -5.25 20.39
CA GLU A 351 -4.32 -6.32 20.77
C GLU A 351 -4.47 -7.36 19.65
N GLN A 352 -4.05 -8.58 19.87
CA GLN A 352 -4.09 -9.65 18.86
C GLN A 352 -5.50 -9.96 18.35
N SER A 353 -6.52 -9.90 19.22
CA SER A 353 -7.91 -10.08 18.84
C SER A 353 -8.38 -9.03 17.83
N ARG A 354 -7.93 -7.80 17.98
CA ARG A 354 -8.25 -6.72 17.05
C ARG A 354 -7.46 -6.85 15.74
N ILE A 355 -6.22 -7.34 15.79
CA ILE A 355 -5.45 -7.63 14.57
C ILE A 355 -6.15 -8.73 13.75
N LEU A 356 -6.67 -9.77 14.40
CA LEU A 356 -7.44 -10.82 13.74
C LEU A 356 -8.75 -10.31 13.11
N ALA A 357 -9.39 -9.33 13.73
CA ALA A 357 -10.67 -8.78 13.28
C ALA A 357 -10.54 -7.63 12.26
N GLU A 358 -9.59 -6.72 12.48
CA GLU A 358 -9.44 -5.46 11.72
C GLU A 358 -8.17 -5.44 10.86
N GLY A 359 -7.24 -6.39 11.07
CA GLY A 359 -6.00 -6.51 10.28
C GLY A 359 -5.01 -5.36 10.47
N GLY A 360 -4.26 -5.10 9.39
CA GLY A 360 -3.25 -4.04 9.34
C GLY A 360 -3.82 -2.64 9.53
N GLU A 361 -5.08 -2.40 9.14
CA GLU A 361 -5.72 -1.09 9.30
C GLU A 361 -5.83 -0.64 10.78
N TYR A 362 -6.07 -1.59 11.68
CA TYR A 362 -6.03 -1.31 13.11
C TYR A 362 -4.64 -0.85 13.56
N LEU A 363 -3.60 -1.54 13.12
CA LEU A 363 -2.22 -1.23 13.49
C LEU A 363 -1.78 0.12 12.91
N ASP A 364 -2.08 0.40 11.65
CA ASP A 364 -1.73 1.66 10.99
C ASP A 364 -2.39 2.87 11.64
N ARG A 365 -3.65 2.71 12.07
CA ARG A 365 -4.41 3.76 12.74
C ARG A 365 -3.98 3.98 14.19
N ALA A 366 -3.80 2.89 14.96
CA ALA A 366 -3.56 2.95 16.40
C ALA A 366 -2.07 3.03 16.76
N PHE A 367 -1.19 2.49 15.92
CA PHE A 367 0.24 2.34 16.17
C PHE A 367 1.10 2.67 14.93
N PRO A 368 1.01 3.90 14.40
CA PRO A 368 1.59 4.26 13.09
C PRO A 368 3.12 4.18 13.02
N ALA A 369 3.81 4.17 14.17
CA ALA A 369 5.27 4.09 14.23
C ALA A 369 5.80 2.66 14.43
N LEU A 370 4.94 1.61 14.31
CA LEU A 370 5.43 0.23 14.34
C LEU A 370 6.36 -0.05 13.16
N ASP A 371 7.51 -0.63 13.47
CA ASP A 371 8.36 -1.22 12.43
C ASP A 371 7.68 -2.41 11.77
N ARG A 372 8.04 -2.66 10.51
CA ARG A 372 7.46 -3.74 9.71
C ARG A 372 8.50 -4.53 8.93
N ILE A 373 8.14 -5.76 8.64
CA ILE A 373 8.78 -6.59 7.62
C ILE A 373 8.26 -6.11 6.27
N ILE A 374 9.12 -5.58 5.43
CA ILE A 374 8.77 -5.18 4.06
C ILE A 374 8.56 -6.44 3.22
N GLU A 375 9.51 -7.38 3.33
CA GLU A 375 9.46 -8.68 2.67
C GLU A 375 10.32 -9.73 3.37
N ALA A 376 9.97 -11.01 3.18
CA ALA A 376 10.78 -12.15 3.61
C ALA A 376 11.05 -13.08 2.41
N ARG A 377 12.33 -13.40 2.14
CA ARG A 377 12.73 -14.19 0.96
C ARG A 377 13.72 -15.28 1.32
N LEU A 378 13.54 -16.46 0.70
CA LEU A 378 14.58 -17.49 0.71
C LEU A 378 15.82 -16.97 0.00
N LEU A 379 16.99 -17.21 0.59
CA LEU A 379 18.28 -16.99 -0.07
C LEU A 379 18.71 -18.30 -0.76
N GLU A 380 19.23 -18.15 -1.99
CA GLU A 380 19.80 -19.26 -2.76
C GLU A 380 21.09 -19.79 -2.12
#